data_c49ab57301e1ee97e89c7f37a308e2c9
#
_entry.id   c49ab57301e1ee97e89c7f37a308e2c9
#
_cell.length_a   1.000
_cell.length_b   1.000
_cell.length_c   1.000
_cell.angle_alpha   90.00
_cell.angle_beta   90.00
_cell.angle_gamma   90.00
#
_symmetry.space_group_name_H-M   'P 1'
#
loop_
_entity.id
_entity.type
_entity.pdbx_description
1 polymer ?
#
loop_
_entity_poly.entity_id
_entity_poly.type
_entity_poly.pdbx_seq_one_letter_code
_entity_poly.pdbx_strand_id
1 'polypeptide(L)'
;IPRGEGGHSALMINGSQRVVYDPAGSWNHPRIPERHDVLYGVTDNFKRFYIDYHARSTYWVAEDRVPVSREVADLAIARAEANGAANKSFCAVETGSVLRGLPGFENAPTGFSPIKLRNWFRTLPGVVSKTHRDGDPANNHDVLLKQKDGTITGYPRT
;
A
#
# COMPACT_ATOMS: atom_id res chain seq x y z
N ILE A 1 11.41 -0.59 -10.81
CA ILE A 1 11.68 -0.99 -12.19
C ILE A 1 11.40 0.20 -13.09
N PRO A 2 12.33 0.62 -13.93
CA PRO A 2 12.07 1.69 -14.89
C PRO A 2 10.85 1.33 -15.74
N ARG A 3 9.94 2.27 -15.94
CA ARG A 3 8.70 2.19 -16.74
C ARG A 3 7.41 1.88 -15.98
N GLY A 4 7.37 2.06 -14.66
CA GLY A 4 6.12 1.97 -13.89
C GLY A 4 5.56 0.55 -13.72
N GLU A 5 6.35 -0.45 -13.98
CA GLU A 5 5.94 -1.84 -13.86
C GLU A 5 6.32 -2.42 -12.50
N GLY A 6 5.42 -2.26 -11.52
CA GLY A 6 5.49 -3.01 -10.27
C GLY A 6 6.71 -2.75 -9.40
N GLY A 7 6.97 -1.50 -9.05
CA GLY A 7 8.09 -1.16 -8.18
C GLY A 7 7.86 -1.47 -6.70
N HIS A 8 6.61 -1.52 -6.25
CA HIS A 8 6.26 -1.69 -4.84
C HIS A 8 4.83 -2.19 -4.68
N SER A 9 4.54 -2.83 -3.56
CA SER A 9 3.18 -3.19 -3.15
C SER A 9 2.99 -2.98 -1.65
N ALA A 10 1.80 -2.55 -1.28
CA ALA A 10 1.38 -2.37 0.09
C ALA A 10 -0.10 -2.77 0.22
N LEU A 11 -0.57 -2.92 1.44
CA LEU A 11 -1.92 -3.35 1.73
C LEU A 11 -2.59 -2.37 2.69
N MET A 12 -3.59 -1.65 2.21
CA MET A 12 -4.47 -0.88 3.10
C MET A 12 -5.60 -1.77 3.57
N ILE A 13 -5.81 -1.82 4.87
CA ILE A 13 -6.82 -2.67 5.50
C ILE A 13 -7.77 -1.80 6.32
N ASN A 14 -9.04 -1.90 5.98
CA ASN A 14 -10.12 -1.14 6.62
C ASN A 14 -10.96 -2.07 7.50
N GLY A 15 -10.45 -2.37 8.69
CA GLY A 15 -11.09 -3.20 9.70
C GLY A 15 -11.62 -2.40 10.87
N SER A 16 -11.49 -2.90 12.09
CA SER A 16 -11.83 -2.17 13.33
C SER A 16 -11.00 -0.89 13.47
N GLN A 17 -9.83 -0.85 12.86
CA GLN A 17 -9.02 0.32 12.61
C GLN A 17 -8.53 0.29 11.16
N ARG A 18 -8.10 1.43 10.63
CA ARG A 18 -7.49 1.49 9.31
C ARG A 18 -5.99 1.52 9.45
N VAL A 19 -5.33 0.56 8.83
CA VAL A 19 -3.87 0.47 8.79
C VAL A 19 -3.38 0.38 7.35
N VAL A 20 -2.11 0.71 7.15
CA VAL A 20 -1.39 0.37 5.93
C VAL A 20 -0.21 -0.53 6.31
N TYR A 21 -0.19 -1.73 5.77
CA TYR A 21 0.97 -2.61 5.82
C TYR A 21 1.81 -2.31 4.58
N ASP A 22 2.96 -1.70 4.81
CA ASP A 22 3.86 -1.17 3.78
C ASP A 22 5.24 -1.85 3.87
N PRO A 23 5.30 -3.16 3.56
CA PRO A 23 6.51 -3.94 3.79
C PRO A 23 7.68 -3.40 2.97
N ALA A 24 8.78 -3.09 3.64
CA ALA A 24 9.97 -2.44 3.10
C ALA A 24 9.72 -1.03 2.52
N GLY A 25 8.62 -0.39 2.90
CA GLY A 25 8.30 0.96 2.48
C GLY A 25 9.12 2.04 3.18
N SER A 26 9.15 3.21 2.60
CA SER A 26 9.94 4.35 3.11
C SER A 26 9.08 5.55 3.53
N TRP A 27 7.77 5.52 3.26
CA TRP A 27 6.91 6.60 3.68
C TRP A 27 6.72 6.62 5.19
N ASN A 28 6.80 7.80 5.77
CA ASN A 28 6.54 8.01 7.20
C ASN A 28 5.96 9.41 7.42
N HIS A 29 5.27 9.59 8.52
CA HIS A 29 4.73 10.88 8.93
C HIS A 29 4.76 11.00 10.46
N PRO A 30 5.08 12.19 11.03
CA PRO A 30 5.15 12.37 12.50
C PRO A 30 3.88 12.04 13.25
N ARG A 31 2.72 12.13 12.61
CA ARG A 31 1.40 11.84 13.20
C ARG A 31 0.91 10.43 12.95
N ILE A 32 1.68 9.61 12.23
CA ILE A 32 1.32 8.23 11.93
C ILE A 32 2.27 7.30 12.66
N PRO A 33 1.81 6.66 13.76
CA PRO A 33 2.60 5.62 14.41
C PRO A 33 2.88 4.47 13.45
N GLU A 34 4.10 3.99 13.47
CA GLU A 34 4.54 2.85 12.67
C GLU A 34 5.21 1.81 13.57
N ARG A 35 4.92 0.53 13.33
CA ARG A 35 5.62 -0.59 13.94
C ARG A 35 5.72 -1.75 12.96
N HIS A 36 6.95 -2.18 12.68
CA HIS A 36 7.23 -3.33 11.80
C HIS A 36 6.50 -3.22 10.45
N ASP A 37 6.62 -2.06 9.80
CA ASP A 37 6.00 -1.75 8.51
C ASP A 37 4.46 -1.63 8.55
N VAL A 38 3.85 -1.63 9.71
CA VAL A 38 2.42 -1.32 9.87
C VAL A 38 2.25 0.13 10.30
N LEU A 39 1.51 0.90 9.51
CA LEU A 39 1.17 2.29 9.76
C LEU A 39 -0.25 2.37 10.34
N TYR A 40 -0.40 3.02 11.47
CA TYR A 40 -1.66 3.09 12.23
C TYR A 40 -2.34 4.44 12.11
N GLY A 41 -3.67 4.46 12.28
CA GLY A 41 -4.46 5.69 12.29
C GLY A 41 -4.50 6.38 10.92
N VAL A 42 -4.51 5.62 9.85
CA VAL A 42 -4.49 6.13 8.48
C VAL A 42 -5.89 6.61 8.10
N THR A 43 -6.16 7.90 8.31
CA THR A 43 -7.37 8.57 7.86
C THR A 43 -7.39 8.74 6.35
N ASP A 44 -8.51 9.19 5.78
CA ASP A 44 -8.58 9.53 4.35
C ASP A 44 -7.53 10.57 3.96
N ASN A 45 -7.26 11.54 4.82
CA ASN A 45 -6.25 12.55 4.57
C ASN A 45 -4.84 11.96 4.52
N PHE A 46 -4.50 11.06 5.43
CA PHE A 46 -3.19 10.38 5.42
C PHE A 46 -3.07 9.38 4.26
N LYS A 47 -4.17 8.73 3.87
CA LYS A 47 -4.20 7.95 2.62
C LYS A 47 -3.82 8.82 1.42
N ARG A 48 -4.33 10.05 1.36
CA ARG A 48 -3.98 11.02 0.30
C ARG A 48 -2.48 11.33 0.29
N PHE A 49 -1.90 11.59 1.46
CA PHE A 49 -0.46 11.81 1.58
C PHE A 49 0.36 10.60 1.14
N TYR A 50 -0.06 9.41 1.52
CA TYR A 50 0.61 8.17 1.14
C TYR A 50 0.60 7.98 -0.38
N ILE A 51 -0.54 8.18 -1.02
CA ILE A 51 -0.66 8.07 -2.49
C ILE A 51 0.16 9.17 -3.17
N ASP A 52 0.09 10.41 -2.69
CA ASP A 52 0.85 11.55 -3.21
C ASP A 52 2.36 11.28 -3.21
N TYR A 53 2.87 10.73 -2.13
CA TYR A 53 4.29 10.36 -2.03
C TYR A 53 4.72 9.32 -3.07
N HIS A 54 3.84 8.37 -3.39
CA HIS A 54 4.18 7.27 -4.30
C HIS A 54 3.88 7.60 -5.77
N ALA A 55 2.86 8.40 -6.06
CA ALA A 55 2.55 8.86 -7.41
C ALA A 55 3.48 10.01 -7.80
N ARG A 56 4.19 9.85 -8.93
CA ARG A 56 5.16 10.82 -9.43
C ARG A 56 5.38 10.63 -10.94
N SER A 57 6.16 11.46 -11.56
CA SER A 57 6.38 11.44 -13.02
C SER A 57 6.83 10.07 -13.58
N THR A 58 7.54 9.29 -12.78
CA THR A 58 8.08 7.97 -13.16
C THR A 58 7.26 6.79 -12.67
N TYR A 59 6.32 7.01 -11.76
CA TYR A 59 5.49 5.97 -11.16
C TYR A 59 4.05 6.45 -10.99
N TRP A 60 3.11 5.57 -11.20
CA TRP A 60 1.72 5.77 -10.78
C TRP A 60 1.35 4.78 -9.68
N VAL A 61 0.27 5.07 -8.96
CA VAL A 61 -0.29 4.19 -7.95
C VAL A 61 -1.52 3.50 -8.53
N ALA A 62 -1.49 2.18 -8.58
CA ALA A 62 -2.67 1.37 -8.85
C ALA A 62 -3.33 1.00 -7.51
N GLU A 63 -4.55 1.46 -7.30
CA GLU A 63 -5.35 1.14 -6.14
C GLU A 63 -6.45 0.16 -6.56
N ASP A 64 -6.37 -1.05 -6.04
CA ASP A 64 -7.36 -2.09 -6.29
C ASP A 64 -8.02 -2.45 -4.96
N ARG A 65 -9.35 -2.37 -4.88
CA ARG A 65 -10.12 -2.58 -3.66
C ARG A 65 -11.09 -3.74 -3.82
N VAL A 66 -11.17 -4.57 -2.79
CA VAL A 66 -12.09 -5.68 -2.69
C VAL A 66 -12.85 -5.56 -1.36
N PRO A 67 -14.19 -5.64 -1.37
CA PRO A 67 -14.95 -5.68 -0.13
C PRO A 67 -14.72 -7.01 0.60
N VAL A 68 -14.54 -6.92 1.91
CA VAL A 68 -14.40 -8.08 2.79
C VAL A 68 -15.22 -7.85 4.06
N SER A 69 -15.51 -8.92 4.80
CA SER A 69 -16.11 -8.78 6.12
C SER A 69 -15.14 -8.12 7.09
N ARG A 70 -15.68 -7.57 8.18
CA ARG A 70 -14.85 -7.01 9.25
C ARG A 70 -13.92 -8.06 9.84
N GLU A 71 -14.40 -9.28 10.02
CA GLU A 71 -13.61 -10.39 10.54
C GLU A 71 -12.39 -10.69 9.66
N VAL A 72 -12.58 -10.71 8.35
CA VAL A 72 -11.48 -10.92 7.40
C VAL A 72 -10.51 -9.75 7.43
N ALA A 73 -11.00 -8.52 7.47
CA ALA A 73 -10.16 -7.33 7.56
C ALA A 73 -9.33 -7.33 8.87
N ASP A 74 -9.95 -7.63 10.00
CA ASP A 74 -9.24 -7.69 11.28
C ASP A 74 -8.23 -8.86 11.33
N LEU A 75 -8.54 -9.99 10.71
CA LEU A 75 -7.58 -11.08 10.53
C LEU A 75 -6.38 -10.63 9.69
N ALA A 76 -6.63 -9.87 8.63
CA ALA A 76 -5.56 -9.32 7.80
C ALA A 76 -4.63 -8.38 8.59
N ILE A 77 -5.19 -7.52 9.45
CA ILE A 77 -4.41 -6.66 10.35
C ILE A 77 -3.55 -7.51 11.29
N ALA A 78 -4.15 -8.50 11.95
CA ALA A 78 -3.43 -9.38 12.86
C ALA A 78 -2.29 -10.14 12.16
N ARG A 79 -2.51 -10.60 10.94
CA ARG A 79 -1.49 -11.28 10.13
C ARG A 79 -0.37 -10.33 9.72
N ALA A 80 -0.68 -9.10 9.32
CA ALA A 80 0.32 -8.09 9.00
C ALA A 80 1.20 -7.77 10.22
N GLU A 81 0.59 -7.60 11.39
CA GLU A 81 1.30 -7.36 12.64
C GLU A 81 2.21 -8.54 13.02
N ALA A 82 1.74 -9.77 12.85
CA ALA A 82 2.51 -10.97 13.13
C ALA A 82 3.64 -11.22 12.12
N ASN A 83 3.47 -10.76 10.88
CA ASN A 83 4.45 -10.95 9.83
C ASN A 83 5.75 -10.17 10.06
N GLY A 84 5.65 -8.99 10.66
CA GLY A 84 6.80 -8.16 10.99
C GLY A 84 7.34 -7.35 9.82
N ALA A 85 8.45 -6.65 10.07
CA ALA A 85 9.10 -5.82 9.09
C ALA A 85 9.77 -6.64 7.97
N ALA A 86 9.74 -6.11 6.76
CA ALA A 86 10.31 -6.77 5.59
C ALA A 86 11.69 -6.23 5.22
N ASN A 87 12.50 -7.11 4.65
CA ASN A 87 13.73 -6.70 3.97
C ASN A 87 13.41 -6.03 2.63
N LYS A 88 14.36 -5.25 2.13
CA LYS A 88 14.25 -4.63 0.80
C LYS A 88 13.90 -5.68 -0.26
N SER A 89 13.06 -5.31 -1.21
CA SER A 89 12.58 -6.15 -2.31
C SER A 89 11.57 -7.24 -1.94
N PHE A 90 11.18 -7.38 -0.68
CA PHE A 90 10.24 -8.40 -0.23
C PHE A 90 8.78 -7.92 -0.14
N CYS A 91 8.48 -6.70 -0.59
CA CYS A 91 7.15 -6.12 -0.46
C CYS A 91 6.03 -7.02 -1.02
N ALA A 92 6.21 -7.57 -2.22
CA ALA A 92 5.20 -8.44 -2.83
C ALA A 92 5.13 -9.82 -2.14
N VAL A 93 6.26 -10.37 -1.68
CA VAL A 93 6.31 -11.62 -0.92
C VAL A 93 5.50 -11.48 0.36
N GLU A 94 5.75 -10.43 1.12
CA GLU A 94 5.13 -10.23 2.43
C GLU A 94 3.65 -9.85 2.30
N THR A 95 3.29 -8.98 1.35
CA THR A 95 1.89 -8.67 1.07
C THR A 95 1.12 -9.91 0.64
N GLY A 96 1.68 -10.70 -0.27
CA GLY A 96 1.08 -11.95 -0.72
C GLY A 96 0.93 -12.97 0.42
N SER A 97 1.91 -13.06 1.30
CA SER A 97 1.88 -13.97 2.46
C SER A 97 0.75 -13.61 3.43
N VAL A 98 0.55 -12.33 3.70
CA VAL A 98 -0.57 -11.86 4.53
C VAL A 98 -1.90 -12.23 3.88
N LEU A 99 -2.06 -11.94 2.60
CA LEU A 99 -3.30 -12.22 1.86
C LEU A 99 -3.62 -13.72 1.82
N ARG A 100 -2.62 -14.56 1.57
CA ARG A 100 -2.82 -16.01 1.40
C ARG A 100 -3.46 -16.70 2.59
N GLY A 101 -3.32 -16.16 3.79
CA GLY A 101 -3.93 -16.68 5.00
C GLY A 101 -5.38 -16.24 5.23
N LEU A 102 -5.98 -15.48 4.31
CA LEU A 102 -7.34 -14.95 4.46
C LEU A 102 -8.35 -15.77 3.67
N PRO A 103 -9.57 -15.99 4.20
CA PRO A 103 -10.64 -16.62 3.45
C PRO A 103 -10.91 -15.86 2.14
N GLY A 104 -10.91 -16.57 1.02
CA GLY A 104 -11.11 -16.01 -0.32
C GLY A 104 -9.83 -15.54 -1.02
N PHE A 105 -8.68 -15.57 -0.32
CA PHE A 105 -7.40 -15.09 -0.85
C PHE A 105 -6.33 -16.19 -0.88
N GLU A 106 -6.72 -17.46 -0.77
CA GLU A 106 -5.82 -18.58 -0.59
C GLU A 106 -4.84 -18.79 -1.74
N ASN A 107 -5.18 -18.32 -2.94
CA ASN A 107 -4.35 -18.42 -4.13
C ASN A 107 -3.47 -17.18 -4.38
N ALA A 108 -3.33 -16.29 -3.41
CA ALA A 108 -2.50 -15.11 -3.54
C ALA A 108 -1.05 -15.49 -3.88
N PRO A 109 -0.44 -14.88 -4.92
CA PRO A 109 0.97 -15.10 -5.22
C PRO A 109 1.87 -14.63 -4.08
N THR A 110 2.91 -15.37 -3.80
CA THR A 110 3.92 -15.04 -2.77
C THR A 110 5.32 -14.84 -3.37
N GLY A 111 5.39 -14.55 -4.66
CA GLY A 111 6.63 -14.23 -5.34
C GLY A 111 7.02 -12.75 -5.25
N PHE A 112 8.14 -12.41 -5.88
CA PHE A 112 8.74 -11.08 -5.81
C PHE A 112 8.12 -10.03 -6.75
N SER A 113 7.09 -10.38 -7.52
CA SER A 113 6.52 -9.48 -8.53
C SER A 113 5.26 -8.77 -8.03
N PRO A 114 5.32 -7.47 -7.76
CA PRO A 114 4.13 -6.67 -7.46
C PRO A 114 3.08 -6.72 -8.58
N ILE A 115 3.51 -6.80 -9.83
CA ILE A 115 2.61 -6.92 -10.99
C ILE A 115 1.82 -8.21 -10.97
N LYS A 116 2.46 -9.34 -10.68
CA LYS A 116 1.75 -10.64 -10.59
C LYS A 116 0.73 -10.61 -9.47
N LEU A 117 1.11 -10.03 -8.33
CA LEU A 117 0.19 -9.86 -7.20
C LEU A 117 -1.01 -8.99 -7.58
N ARG A 118 -0.77 -7.85 -8.22
CA ARG A 118 -1.83 -6.96 -8.70
C ARG A 118 -2.75 -7.65 -9.71
N ASN A 119 -2.20 -8.32 -10.69
CA ASN A 119 -2.98 -8.98 -11.73
C ASN A 119 -3.87 -10.07 -11.14
N TRP A 120 -3.35 -10.84 -10.20
CA TRP A 120 -4.15 -11.81 -9.47
C TRP A 120 -5.25 -11.12 -8.64
N PHE A 121 -4.93 -10.06 -7.89
CA PHE A 121 -5.89 -9.35 -7.05
C PHE A 121 -7.07 -8.80 -7.88
N ARG A 122 -6.80 -8.36 -9.10
CA ARG A 122 -7.82 -7.88 -10.03
C ARG A 122 -8.78 -8.97 -10.53
N THR A 123 -8.47 -10.23 -10.33
CA THR A 123 -9.38 -11.35 -10.64
C THR A 123 -10.40 -11.62 -9.53
N LEU A 124 -10.25 -11.01 -8.37
CA LEU A 124 -11.13 -11.25 -7.23
C LEU A 124 -12.53 -10.66 -7.47
N PRO A 125 -13.59 -11.33 -6.95
CA PRO A 125 -14.95 -10.81 -7.08
C PRO A 125 -15.12 -9.43 -6.42
N GLY A 126 -15.79 -8.51 -7.10
CA GLY A 126 -16.11 -7.19 -6.57
C GLY A 126 -14.96 -6.20 -6.57
N VAL A 127 -13.85 -6.51 -7.23
CA VAL A 127 -12.72 -5.60 -7.30
C VAL A 127 -13.08 -4.28 -8.00
N VAL A 128 -12.63 -3.17 -7.43
CA VAL A 128 -12.73 -1.83 -8.03
C VAL A 128 -11.33 -1.28 -8.15
N SER A 129 -10.95 -0.89 -9.36
CA SER A 129 -9.60 -0.43 -9.69
C SER A 129 -9.59 1.06 -10.01
N LYS A 130 -8.58 1.76 -9.51
CA LYS A 130 -8.32 3.17 -9.76
C LYS A 130 -6.83 3.41 -9.93
N THR A 131 -6.47 4.30 -10.87
CA THR A 131 -5.08 4.68 -11.08
C THR A 131 -4.89 6.14 -10.66
N HIS A 132 -3.88 6.40 -9.85
CA HIS A 132 -3.48 7.72 -9.41
C HIS A 132 -2.18 8.12 -10.12
N ARG A 133 -2.18 9.29 -10.74
CA ARG A 133 -1.03 9.86 -11.43
C ARG A 133 -0.70 11.22 -10.87
N ASP A 134 0.58 11.54 -10.86
CA ASP A 134 1.06 12.84 -10.42
C ASP A 134 2.24 13.27 -11.30
N GLY A 135 2.42 14.59 -11.44
CA GLY A 135 3.53 15.18 -12.16
C GLY A 135 4.74 15.51 -11.29
N ASP A 136 4.75 15.13 -10.02
CA ASP A 136 5.86 15.39 -9.12
C ASP A 136 7.17 14.77 -9.62
N PRO A 137 8.33 15.37 -9.27
CA PRO A 137 9.64 14.83 -9.66
C PRO A 137 9.82 13.38 -9.22
N ALA A 138 10.62 12.65 -9.97
CA ALA A 138 10.96 11.26 -9.65
C ALA A 138 11.56 11.09 -8.25
N ASN A 139 12.29 12.10 -7.76
CA ASN A 139 12.75 12.17 -6.37
C ASN A 139 11.63 12.72 -5.47
N ASN A 140 11.06 11.87 -4.64
CA ASN A 140 9.95 12.19 -3.75
C ASN A 140 10.39 12.62 -2.33
N HIS A 141 11.67 12.84 -2.11
CA HIS A 141 12.17 13.27 -0.80
C HIS A 141 11.59 14.62 -0.37
N ASP A 142 11.51 15.58 -1.29
CA ASP A 142 10.93 16.90 -1.02
C ASP A 142 9.44 16.83 -0.73
N VAL A 143 8.71 15.93 -1.38
CA VAL A 143 7.30 15.66 -1.09
C VAL A 143 7.15 15.19 0.35
N LEU A 144 7.98 14.25 0.78
CA LEU A 144 7.96 13.74 2.16
C LEU A 144 8.21 14.87 3.19
N LEU A 145 9.17 15.74 2.93
CA LEU A 145 9.48 16.87 3.81
C LEU A 145 8.30 17.84 3.92
N LYS A 146 7.70 18.19 2.79
CA LYS A 146 6.54 19.09 2.76
C LYS A 146 5.32 18.51 3.45
N GLN A 147 5.08 17.21 3.30
CA GLN A 147 4.00 16.51 4.02
C GLN A 147 4.21 16.56 5.54
N LYS A 148 5.44 16.45 6.02
CA LYS A 148 5.76 16.59 7.45
C LYS A 148 5.39 17.96 8.00
N ASP A 149 5.51 19.01 7.17
CA ASP A 149 5.09 20.38 7.52
C ASP A 149 3.58 20.61 7.30
N GLY A 150 2.83 19.57 6.92
CA GLY A 150 1.39 19.67 6.68
C GLY A 150 1.01 20.14 5.28
N THR A 151 1.96 20.32 4.38
CA THR A 151 1.72 20.76 3.00
C THR A 151 1.57 19.57 2.08
N ILE A 152 0.50 19.53 1.29
CA ILE A 152 0.33 18.58 0.19
C ILE A 152 0.87 19.25 -1.09
N THR A 153 1.80 18.56 -1.74
CA THR A 153 2.32 18.99 -3.05
C THR A 153 1.77 18.07 -4.13
N GLY A 154 1.07 18.64 -5.10
CA GLY A 154 0.63 17.89 -6.27
C GLY A 154 -0.24 16.69 -5.93
N TYR A 155 -1.48 16.91 -5.55
CA TYR A 155 -2.37 15.80 -5.23
C TYR A 155 -2.51 14.84 -6.43
N PRO A 156 -2.38 13.53 -6.24
CA PRO A 156 -2.49 12.58 -7.34
C PRO A 156 -3.81 12.75 -8.09
N ARG A 157 -3.73 12.90 -9.39
CA ARG A 157 -4.90 12.96 -10.27
C ARG A 157 -5.35 11.55 -10.62
N THR A 158 -6.63 11.35 -10.58
CA THR A 158 -7.27 10.08 -10.97
C THR A 158 -7.57 10.05 -12.46
#